data_ad4a4e857f78b8ecee6b78dea4d82ebf
#
_entry.id   ad4a4e857f78b8ecee6b78dea4d82ebf
#
_cell.length_a   1.000
_cell.length_b   1.000
_cell.length_c   1.000
_cell.angle_alpha   90.00
_cell.angle_beta   90.00
_cell.angle_gamma   90.00
#
_symmetry.space_group_name_H-M   'P 1'
#
loop_
_entity.id
_entity.type
_entity.pdbx_description
1 polymer ?
#
loop_
_entity_poly.entity_id
_entity_poly.type
_entity_poly.pdbx_seq_one_letter_code
_entity_poly.pdbx_strand_id
1 'polypeptide(L)'
;MKIDNIKNYISETNQESFMKLADEIYELTIHLNGTYPGYKEWFYDKQIKGCLTPNRNIIFVKNEDGKIIALSCLKKDDEEKKICTLFVSDEYRKLGLGSLLLEESMKFLETTKPLVSFTEDKLPMFEKIVTKYNWELTEIVDGIYNDGIREFCFNGQLTNRKYREELIEILKKIRDKAKTELQDNDTIEKIAIRR
;
A
#
# COMPACT_ATOMS: atom_id res chain seq x y z
N MET A 1 21.03 -16.37 8.93
CA MET A 1 20.01 -15.38 8.47
C MET A 1 19.45 -14.63 9.67
N LYS A 2 19.27 -13.32 9.55
CA LYS A 2 18.76 -12.44 10.64
C LYS A 2 17.58 -11.62 10.12
N ILE A 3 16.46 -11.64 10.87
CA ILE A 3 15.32 -10.73 10.63
C ILE A 3 15.55 -9.41 11.35
N ASP A 4 15.17 -8.30 10.72
CA ASP A 4 15.31 -6.95 11.25
C ASP A 4 14.23 -6.04 10.69
N ASN A 5 14.14 -4.81 11.15
CA ASN A 5 13.20 -3.84 10.62
C ASN A 5 13.85 -2.45 10.48
N ILE A 6 13.34 -1.66 9.54
CA ILE A 6 13.91 -0.35 9.20
C ILE A 6 13.87 0.64 10.37
N LYS A 7 12.93 0.47 11.31
CA LYS A 7 12.79 1.37 12.47
C LYS A 7 14.00 1.30 13.41
N ASN A 8 14.72 0.19 13.43
CA ASN A 8 15.95 0.05 14.22
C ASN A 8 17.10 0.95 13.71
N TYR A 9 16.94 1.52 12.51
CA TYR A 9 17.92 2.38 11.85
C TYR A 9 17.52 3.86 11.87
N ILE A 10 16.37 4.19 12.46
CA ILE A 10 15.91 5.58 12.60
C ILE A 10 16.59 6.16 13.84
N SER A 11 17.53 7.08 13.63
CA SER A 11 18.12 7.89 14.71
C SER A 11 18.40 9.29 14.20
N GLU A 12 18.30 10.28 15.08
CA GLU A 12 18.59 11.68 14.74
C GLU A 12 20.05 11.89 14.28
N THR A 13 20.95 10.99 14.69
CA THR A 13 22.40 11.08 14.41
C THR A 13 22.83 10.31 13.17
N ASN A 14 21.95 9.54 12.51
CA ASN A 14 22.38 8.63 11.45
C ASN A 14 21.41 8.55 10.24
N GLN A 15 20.95 9.71 9.78
CA GLN A 15 20.08 9.80 8.62
C GLN A 15 20.71 9.20 7.34
N GLU A 16 22.02 9.29 7.20
CA GLU A 16 22.74 8.72 6.05
C GLU A 16 22.63 7.20 6.01
N SER A 17 22.80 6.51 7.14
CA SER A 17 22.66 5.03 7.20
C SER A 17 21.23 4.56 6.95
N PHE A 18 20.25 5.32 7.42
CA PHE A 18 18.84 5.07 7.13
C PHE A 18 18.55 5.15 5.62
N MET A 19 19.06 6.20 4.95
CA MET A 19 18.86 6.36 3.51
C MET A 19 19.63 5.33 2.70
N LYS A 20 20.86 4.96 3.09
CA LYS A 20 21.60 3.85 2.44
C LYS A 20 20.83 2.53 2.52
N LEU A 21 20.23 2.24 3.67
CA LEU A 21 19.38 1.05 3.84
C LEU A 21 18.12 1.13 2.96
N ALA A 22 17.50 2.30 2.85
CA ALA A 22 16.36 2.52 1.96
C ALA A 22 16.73 2.29 0.49
N ASP A 23 17.90 2.77 0.06
CA ASP A 23 18.40 2.58 -1.29
C ASP A 23 18.69 1.10 -1.57
N GLU A 24 19.31 0.36 -0.62
CA GLU A 24 19.52 -1.09 -0.73
C GLU A 24 18.20 -1.85 -0.91
N ILE A 25 17.17 -1.49 -0.15
CA ILE A 25 15.83 -2.07 -0.25
C ILE A 25 15.19 -1.74 -1.60
N TYR A 26 15.30 -0.50 -2.06
CA TYR A 26 14.77 -0.08 -3.35
C TYR A 26 15.41 -0.85 -4.50
N GLU A 27 16.73 -0.94 -4.54
CA GLU A 27 17.48 -1.68 -5.57
C GLU A 27 17.03 -3.16 -5.65
N LEU A 28 16.76 -3.79 -4.50
CA LEU A 28 16.25 -5.16 -4.46
C LEU A 28 14.86 -5.30 -5.10
N THR A 29 14.06 -4.24 -5.06
CA THR A 29 12.68 -4.20 -5.55
C THR A 29 12.49 -3.36 -6.82
N ILE A 30 13.58 -2.89 -7.45
CA ILE A 30 13.56 -1.98 -8.61
C ILE A 30 12.73 -2.53 -9.79
N HIS A 31 12.71 -3.86 -9.96
CA HIS A 31 11.94 -4.54 -11.00
C HIS A 31 10.42 -4.29 -10.88
N LEU A 32 9.93 -3.90 -9.70
CA LEU A 32 8.51 -3.57 -9.49
C LEU A 32 8.07 -2.31 -10.23
N ASN A 33 9.00 -1.44 -10.67
CA ASN A 33 8.65 -0.30 -11.55
C ASN A 33 8.01 -0.74 -12.87
N GLY A 34 8.33 -1.94 -13.38
CA GLY A 34 7.73 -2.48 -14.59
C GLY A 34 6.26 -2.91 -14.40
N THR A 35 5.89 -3.35 -13.19
CA THR A 35 4.53 -3.79 -12.86
C THR A 35 3.69 -2.63 -12.29
N TYR A 36 4.32 -1.74 -11.52
CA TYR A 36 3.66 -0.66 -10.79
C TYR A 36 4.27 0.68 -11.20
N PRO A 37 3.74 1.37 -12.24
CA PRO A 37 4.19 2.70 -12.61
C PRO A 37 4.13 3.67 -11.43
N GLY A 38 5.21 4.43 -11.21
CA GLY A 38 5.34 5.32 -10.04
C GLY A 38 5.77 4.62 -8.74
N TYR A 39 6.25 3.36 -8.82
CA TYR A 39 6.73 2.61 -7.66
C TYR A 39 7.87 3.33 -6.92
N LYS A 40 8.81 3.96 -7.65
CA LYS A 40 9.92 4.72 -7.07
C LYS A 40 9.42 5.87 -6.20
N GLU A 41 8.55 6.70 -6.74
CA GLU A 41 7.94 7.84 -6.05
C GLU A 41 7.14 7.37 -4.82
N TRP A 42 6.32 6.32 -5.00
CA TRP A 42 5.59 5.73 -3.89
C TRP A 42 6.54 5.21 -2.80
N PHE A 43 7.63 4.52 -3.18
CA PHE A 43 8.58 3.95 -2.23
C PHE A 43 9.22 5.04 -1.36
N TYR A 44 9.79 6.08 -1.96
CA TYR A 44 10.46 7.13 -1.20
C TYR A 44 9.48 8.08 -0.52
N ASP A 45 8.43 8.54 -1.21
CA ASP A 45 7.55 9.60 -0.70
C ASP A 45 6.45 9.08 0.23
N LYS A 46 6.06 7.81 0.11
CA LYS A 46 5.03 7.22 0.98
C LYS A 46 5.61 6.19 1.94
N GLN A 47 6.36 5.20 1.43
CA GLN A 47 6.83 4.10 2.28
C GLN A 47 7.97 4.54 3.21
N ILE A 48 9.05 5.11 2.67
CA ILE A 48 10.23 5.51 3.46
C ILE A 48 9.91 6.66 4.39
N LYS A 49 9.31 7.75 3.90
CA LYS A 49 8.87 8.87 4.76
C LYS A 49 7.89 8.42 5.83
N GLY A 50 6.97 7.50 5.48
CA GLY A 50 6.01 6.94 6.42
C GLY A 50 6.64 6.06 7.50
N CYS A 51 7.80 5.46 7.27
CA CYS A 51 8.53 4.70 8.29
C CYS A 51 9.03 5.57 9.45
N LEU A 52 9.12 6.89 9.26
CA LEU A 52 9.42 7.85 10.33
C LEU A 52 8.24 8.02 11.30
N THR A 53 7.07 7.48 10.99
CA THR A 53 5.86 7.48 11.81
C THR A 53 5.52 6.05 12.27
N PRO A 54 4.61 5.84 13.22
CA PRO A 54 4.13 4.50 13.59
C PRO A 54 3.40 3.74 12.45
N ASN A 55 2.95 4.46 11.43
CA ASN A 55 1.98 3.96 10.45
C ASN A 55 2.57 3.07 9.36
N ARG A 56 3.89 3.08 9.18
CA ARG A 56 4.57 2.22 8.21
C ARG A 56 5.80 1.55 8.80
N ASN A 57 6.14 0.41 8.22
CA ASN A 57 7.35 -0.32 8.57
C ASN A 57 7.87 -1.07 7.34
N ILE A 58 9.14 -1.45 7.36
CA ILE A 58 9.73 -2.45 6.47
C ILE A 58 10.42 -3.47 7.34
N ILE A 59 9.98 -4.73 7.24
CA ILE A 59 10.62 -5.88 7.86
C ILE A 59 11.43 -6.57 6.77
N PHE A 60 12.66 -6.95 7.06
CA PHE A 60 13.54 -7.58 6.09
C PHE A 60 14.41 -8.67 6.73
N VAL A 61 14.93 -9.55 5.88
CA VAL A 61 15.86 -10.62 6.27
C VAL A 61 17.20 -10.39 5.59
N LYS A 62 18.28 -10.45 6.39
CA LYS A 62 19.66 -10.45 5.90
C LYS A 62 20.25 -11.86 5.92
N ASN A 63 21.04 -12.18 4.90
CA ASN A 63 21.86 -13.38 4.89
C ASN A 63 23.10 -13.25 5.80
N GLU A 64 24.00 -14.22 5.77
CA GLU A 64 25.22 -14.21 6.61
C GLU A 64 26.22 -13.13 6.21
N ASP A 65 26.22 -12.72 4.94
CA ASP A 65 27.04 -11.63 4.43
C ASP A 65 26.44 -10.23 4.72
N GLY A 66 25.29 -10.16 5.41
CA GLY A 66 24.61 -8.91 5.74
C GLY A 66 23.75 -8.34 4.61
N LYS A 67 23.63 -9.01 3.46
CA LYS A 67 22.82 -8.57 2.31
C LYS A 67 21.33 -8.84 2.55
N ILE A 68 20.47 -7.89 2.21
CA ILE A 68 19.01 -8.08 2.25
C ILE A 68 18.59 -9.05 1.15
N ILE A 69 17.83 -10.08 1.52
CA ILE A 69 17.40 -11.16 0.62
C ILE A 69 15.87 -11.32 0.55
N ALA A 70 15.17 -10.73 1.49
CA ALA A 70 13.71 -10.76 1.53
C ALA A 70 13.18 -9.58 2.36
N LEU A 71 11.99 -9.07 2.03
CA LEU A 71 11.38 -7.94 2.74
C LEU A 71 9.85 -7.91 2.64
N SER A 72 9.23 -7.16 3.55
CA SER A 72 7.82 -6.80 3.53
C SER A 72 7.66 -5.33 3.87
N CYS A 73 6.96 -4.57 2.99
CA CYS A 73 6.57 -3.18 3.25
C CYS A 73 5.14 -3.16 3.81
N LEU A 74 4.94 -2.44 4.91
CA LEU A 74 3.73 -2.49 5.72
C LEU A 74 3.13 -1.10 5.90
N LYS A 75 1.79 -1.05 5.90
CA LYS A 75 1.01 0.13 6.27
C LYS A 75 -0.02 -0.27 7.33
N LYS A 76 -0.09 0.53 8.43
CA LYS A 76 -1.05 0.38 9.51
C LYS A 76 -1.55 1.76 9.90
N ASP A 77 -2.78 2.06 9.57
CA ASP A 77 -3.48 3.26 10.03
C ASP A 77 -4.93 2.90 10.41
N ASP A 78 -5.73 3.90 10.75
CA ASP A 78 -7.12 3.71 11.18
C ASP A 78 -8.02 3.18 10.05
N GLU A 79 -7.61 3.34 8.79
CA GLU A 79 -8.39 2.94 7.62
C GLU A 79 -8.02 1.55 7.12
N GLU A 80 -6.71 1.23 7.13
CA GLU A 80 -6.25 -0.05 6.57
C GLU A 80 -5.01 -0.62 7.27
N LYS A 81 -4.98 -1.95 7.36
CA LYS A 81 -3.82 -2.76 7.76
C LYS A 81 -3.37 -3.56 6.55
N LYS A 82 -2.28 -3.13 5.90
CA LYS A 82 -1.92 -3.62 4.56
C LYS A 82 -0.49 -4.12 4.47
N ILE A 83 -0.31 -5.23 3.79
CA ILE A 83 0.99 -5.65 3.25
C ILE A 83 1.08 -5.06 1.83
N CYS A 84 1.93 -4.03 1.66
CA CYS A 84 2.07 -3.32 0.40
C CYS A 84 3.04 -4.02 -0.57
N THR A 85 4.07 -4.68 -0.03
CA THR A 85 5.06 -5.45 -0.80
C THR A 85 5.48 -6.65 0.04
N LEU A 86 5.58 -7.82 -0.58
CA LEU A 86 6.20 -9.02 0.00
C LEU A 86 7.14 -9.60 -1.06
N PHE A 87 8.42 -9.60 -0.80
CA PHE A 87 9.44 -10.01 -1.74
C PHE A 87 10.44 -10.98 -1.13
N VAL A 88 10.83 -11.98 -1.89
CA VAL A 88 11.92 -12.92 -1.57
C VAL A 88 12.73 -13.11 -2.85
N SER A 89 14.04 -12.86 -2.77
CA SER A 89 14.97 -13.10 -3.88
C SER A 89 14.90 -14.55 -4.35
N ASP A 90 14.99 -14.75 -5.67
CA ASP A 90 14.72 -16.04 -6.31
C ASP A 90 15.56 -17.18 -5.73
N GLU A 91 16.85 -16.92 -5.46
CA GLU A 91 17.78 -17.88 -4.87
C GLU A 91 17.40 -18.35 -3.45
N TYR A 92 16.59 -17.54 -2.75
CA TYR A 92 16.16 -17.80 -1.36
C TYR A 92 14.70 -18.21 -1.25
N ARG A 93 14.02 -18.45 -2.38
CA ARG A 93 12.64 -18.98 -2.38
C ARG A 93 12.59 -20.42 -1.87
N LYS A 94 11.42 -20.81 -1.40
CA LYS A 94 11.14 -22.14 -0.82
C LYS A 94 11.90 -22.47 0.48
N LEU A 95 12.61 -21.50 1.07
CA LEU A 95 13.28 -21.63 2.37
C LEU A 95 12.43 -21.14 3.55
N GLY A 96 11.13 -20.90 3.34
CA GLY A 96 10.21 -20.44 4.39
C GLY A 96 10.23 -18.95 4.67
N LEU A 97 11.08 -18.14 4.01
CA LEU A 97 11.23 -16.71 4.27
C LEU A 97 9.95 -15.91 4.02
N GLY A 98 9.18 -16.26 2.99
CA GLY A 98 7.88 -15.62 2.73
C GLY A 98 6.89 -15.83 3.87
N SER A 99 6.83 -17.04 4.45
CA SER A 99 5.99 -17.34 5.60
C SER A 99 6.45 -16.62 6.86
N LEU A 100 7.77 -16.56 7.09
CA LEU A 100 8.36 -15.82 8.21
C LEU A 100 8.02 -14.32 8.13
N LEU A 101 8.25 -13.69 6.97
CA LEU A 101 7.92 -12.28 6.76
C LEU A 101 6.42 -12.00 6.92
N LEU A 102 5.57 -12.92 6.44
CA LEU A 102 4.13 -12.80 6.59
C LEU A 102 3.71 -12.83 8.07
N GLU A 103 4.24 -13.77 8.85
CA GLU A 103 3.95 -13.88 10.29
C GLU A 103 4.40 -12.63 11.06
N GLU A 104 5.60 -12.12 10.78
CA GLU A 104 6.08 -10.88 11.39
C GLU A 104 5.28 -9.65 10.91
N SER A 105 4.85 -9.63 9.64
CA SER A 105 3.96 -8.60 9.11
C SER A 105 2.62 -8.58 9.84
N MET A 106 2.00 -9.74 10.04
CA MET A 106 0.73 -9.86 10.76
C MET A 106 0.85 -9.45 12.23
N LYS A 107 1.99 -9.72 12.89
CA LYS A 107 2.26 -9.23 14.25
C LYS A 107 2.31 -7.70 14.29
N PHE A 108 3.06 -7.06 13.38
CA PHE A 108 3.13 -5.60 13.30
C PHE A 108 1.75 -4.99 13.00
N LEU A 109 1.01 -5.58 12.06
CA LEU A 109 -0.32 -5.12 11.66
C LEU A 109 -1.42 -5.43 12.68
N GLU A 110 -1.15 -6.29 13.68
CA GLU A 110 -2.13 -6.74 14.68
C GLU A 110 -3.39 -7.32 14.01
N THR A 111 -3.20 -8.13 12.98
CA THR A 111 -4.27 -8.84 12.27
C THR A 111 -3.73 -10.05 11.53
N THR A 112 -4.49 -11.13 11.49
CA THR A 112 -4.22 -12.31 10.64
C THR A 112 -4.84 -12.19 9.24
N LYS A 113 -5.67 -11.17 9.03
CA LYS A 113 -6.33 -10.87 7.74
C LYS A 113 -5.94 -9.46 7.24
N PRO A 114 -4.67 -9.19 6.92
CA PRO A 114 -4.27 -7.92 6.33
C PRO A 114 -4.86 -7.77 4.94
N LEU A 115 -5.13 -6.53 4.52
CA LEU A 115 -5.35 -6.25 3.11
C LEU A 115 -4.08 -6.59 2.33
N VAL A 116 -4.23 -7.39 1.31
CA VAL A 116 -3.19 -7.67 0.31
C VAL A 116 -3.79 -7.65 -1.08
N SER A 117 -3.00 -7.24 -2.06
CA SER A 117 -3.34 -7.42 -3.47
C SER A 117 -2.12 -7.93 -4.24
N PHE A 118 -2.37 -8.70 -5.26
CA PHE A 118 -1.35 -9.20 -6.16
C PHE A 118 -1.96 -9.55 -7.51
N THR A 119 -1.13 -9.55 -8.53
CA THR A 119 -1.51 -9.85 -9.91
C THR A 119 -1.90 -11.32 -10.07
N GLU A 120 -2.71 -11.62 -11.07
CA GLU A 120 -3.25 -12.96 -11.32
C GLU A 120 -2.17 -14.05 -11.42
N ASP A 121 -1.03 -13.75 -12.03
CA ASP A 121 0.11 -14.68 -12.17
C ASP A 121 0.74 -15.09 -10.83
N LYS A 122 0.49 -14.34 -9.76
CA LYS A 122 1.00 -14.63 -8.41
C LYS A 122 0.03 -15.50 -7.59
N LEU A 123 -1.23 -15.66 -7.99
CA LEU A 123 -2.23 -16.46 -7.26
C LEU A 123 -1.69 -17.83 -6.80
N PRO A 124 -1.01 -18.64 -7.65
CA PRO A 124 -0.52 -19.94 -7.23
C PRO A 124 0.51 -19.89 -6.09
N MET A 125 1.25 -18.78 -5.97
CA MET A 125 2.24 -18.60 -4.89
C MET A 125 1.58 -18.37 -3.54
N PHE A 126 0.38 -17.77 -3.53
CA PHE A 126 -0.35 -17.40 -2.31
C PHE A 126 -1.43 -18.41 -1.90
N GLU A 127 -1.77 -19.40 -2.72
CA GLU A 127 -2.85 -20.36 -2.48
C GLU A 127 -2.78 -21.01 -1.08
N LYS A 128 -1.59 -21.49 -0.67
CA LYS A 128 -1.39 -22.10 0.64
C LYS A 128 -1.60 -21.11 1.79
N ILE A 129 -1.22 -19.87 1.60
CA ILE A 129 -1.34 -18.79 2.59
C ILE A 129 -2.81 -18.41 2.72
N VAL A 130 -3.48 -18.19 1.59
CA VAL A 130 -4.93 -17.88 1.52
C VAL A 130 -5.72 -18.96 2.25
N THR A 131 -5.44 -20.23 2.00
CA THR A 131 -6.10 -21.36 2.67
C THR A 131 -5.76 -21.43 4.16
N LYS A 132 -4.47 -21.33 4.52
CA LYS A 132 -4.01 -21.43 5.93
C LYS A 132 -4.66 -20.40 6.83
N TYR A 133 -4.78 -19.15 6.36
CA TYR A 133 -5.29 -18.04 7.15
C TYR A 133 -6.76 -17.69 6.86
N ASN A 134 -7.42 -18.50 6.02
CA ASN A 134 -8.80 -18.26 5.59
C ASN A 134 -9.01 -16.82 5.09
N TRP A 135 -8.12 -16.39 4.15
CA TRP A 135 -8.24 -15.09 3.52
C TRP A 135 -9.37 -15.10 2.49
N GLU A 136 -10.09 -14.02 2.43
CA GLU A 136 -11.26 -13.87 1.56
C GLU A 136 -10.91 -13.01 0.36
N LEU A 137 -11.16 -13.52 -0.87
CA LEU A 137 -11.12 -12.71 -2.07
C LEU A 137 -12.29 -11.73 -2.02
N THR A 138 -11.99 -10.45 -1.94
CA THR A 138 -12.97 -9.39 -1.72
C THR A 138 -13.19 -8.51 -2.93
N GLU A 139 -12.22 -8.47 -3.86
CA GLU A 139 -12.30 -7.65 -5.05
C GLU A 139 -11.35 -8.15 -6.13
N ILE A 140 -11.75 -7.99 -7.39
CA ILE A 140 -10.87 -8.13 -8.57
C ILE A 140 -10.95 -6.83 -9.34
N VAL A 141 -9.81 -6.18 -9.60
CA VAL A 141 -9.75 -4.86 -10.24
C VAL A 141 -8.88 -4.94 -11.49
N ASP A 142 -9.42 -4.47 -12.61
CA ASP A 142 -8.65 -4.32 -13.85
C ASP A 142 -7.97 -2.95 -13.90
N GLY A 143 -6.70 -2.92 -14.29
CA GLY A 143 -5.99 -1.70 -14.64
C GLY A 143 -5.76 -0.68 -13.53
N ILE A 144 -5.88 -1.07 -12.23
CA ILE A 144 -5.73 -0.10 -11.13
C ILE A 144 -4.32 0.48 -11.04
N TYR A 145 -3.31 -0.29 -11.36
CA TYR A 145 -1.91 0.12 -11.36
C TYR A 145 -1.31 0.13 -12.76
N ASN A 146 -1.73 -0.81 -13.62
CA ASN A 146 -1.22 -0.94 -14.97
C ASN A 146 -2.31 -1.52 -15.88
N ASP A 147 -2.58 -0.86 -17.00
CA ASP A 147 -3.63 -1.24 -17.93
C ASP A 147 -3.48 -2.70 -18.39
N GLY A 148 -4.59 -3.43 -18.38
CA GLY A 148 -4.64 -4.84 -18.78
C GLY A 148 -4.11 -5.84 -17.74
N ILE A 149 -3.71 -5.37 -16.54
CA ILE A 149 -3.28 -6.24 -15.43
C ILE A 149 -4.38 -6.26 -14.37
N ARG A 150 -4.83 -7.47 -14.00
CA ARG A 150 -5.81 -7.68 -12.93
C ARG A 150 -5.12 -7.85 -11.58
N GLU A 151 -5.61 -7.10 -10.59
CA GLU A 151 -5.26 -7.24 -9.18
C GLU A 151 -6.34 -8.01 -8.43
N PHE A 152 -5.94 -9.02 -7.69
CA PHE A 152 -6.77 -9.82 -6.81
C PHE A 152 -6.56 -9.35 -5.37
N CYS A 153 -7.61 -8.79 -4.77
CA CYS A 153 -7.58 -8.20 -3.43
C CYS A 153 -8.17 -9.16 -2.41
N PHE A 154 -7.47 -9.34 -1.32
CA PHE A 154 -7.91 -10.17 -0.20
C PHE A 154 -8.08 -9.34 1.06
N ASN A 155 -9.13 -9.65 1.83
CA ASN A 155 -9.46 -9.09 3.15
C ASN A 155 -9.71 -7.56 3.16
N GLY A 156 -9.96 -6.94 2.02
CA GLY A 156 -10.25 -5.52 1.89
C GLY A 156 -10.39 -5.13 0.43
N GLN A 157 -10.53 -3.83 0.15
CA GLN A 157 -10.78 -3.31 -1.19
C GLN A 157 -9.82 -2.19 -1.54
N LEU A 158 -9.31 -2.19 -2.78
CA LEU A 158 -8.48 -1.12 -3.32
C LEU A 158 -9.31 0.03 -3.89
N THR A 159 -10.46 -0.29 -4.50
CA THR A 159 -11.29 0.68 -5.23
C THR A 159 -12.08 1.60 -4.32
N ASN A 160 -12.48 1.16 -3.14
CA ASN A 160 -13.21 1.99 -2.19
C ASN A 160 -12.51 3.31 -1.86
N ARG A 161 -11.19 3.34 -1.88
CA ARG A 161 -10.42 4.55 -1.62
C ARG A 161 -10.47 5.51 -2.81
N LYS A 162 -10.15 5.03 -4.02
CA LYS A 162 -10.11 5.86 -5.23
C LYS A 162 -11.51 6.39 -5.59
N TYR A 163 -12.52 5.52 -5.63
CA TYR A 163 -13.90 5.93 -5.90
C TYR A 163 -14.49 6.80 -4.81
N ARG A 164 -14.13 6.60 -3.55
CA ARG A 164 -14.59 7.45 -2.46
C ARG A 164 -14.06 8.87 -2.57
N GLU A 165 -12.79 9.05 -2.91
CA GLU A 165 -12.19 10.38 -3.13
C GLU A 165 -12.82 11.04 -4.36
N GLU A 166 -12.96 10.34 -5.47
CA GLU A 166 -13.64 10.82 -6.68
C GLU A 166 -15.12 11.14 -6.42
N LEU A 167 -15.83 10.26 -5.71
CA LEU A 167 -17.24 10.48 -5.35
C LEU A 167 -17.41 11.70 -4.45
N ILE A 168 -16.56 11.88 -3.45
CA ILE A 168 -16.57 13.06 -2.58
C ILE A 168 -16.35 14.33 -3.40
N GLU A 169 -15.44 14.31 -4.37
CA GLU A 169 -15.17 15.45 -5.23
C GLU A 169 -16.33 15.78 -6.18
N ILE A 170 -16.95 14.75 -6.75
CA ILE A 170 -18.18 14.89 -7.56
C ILE A 170 -19.31 15.46 -6.72
N LEU A 171 -19.55 14.92 -5.52
CA LEU A 171 -20.61 15.41 -4.62
C LEU A 171 -20.37 16.86 -4.16
N LYS A 172 -19.11 17.26 -3.94
CA LYS A 172 -18.76 18.66 -3.67
C LYS A 172 -19.14 19.56 -4.85
N LYS A 173 -18.74 19.19 -6.07
CA LYS A 173 -19.06 19.96 -7.29
C LYS A 173 -20.58 20.11 -7.51
N ILE A 174 -21.34 19.02 -7.32
CA ILE A 174 -22.80 19.03 -7.41
C ILE A 174 -23.40 19.98 -6.37
N ARG A 175 -22.95 19.89 -5.11
CA ARG A 175 -23.44 20.75 -4.02
C ARG A 175 -23.13 22.22 -4.27
N ASP A 176 -21.93 22.54 -4.75
CA ASP A 176 -21.53 23.92 -5.00
C ASP A 176 -22.32 24.52 -6.18
N LYS A 177 -22.57 23.72 -7.23
CA LYS A 177 -23.45 24.12 -8.34
C LYS A 177 -24.90 24.40 -7.85
N ALA A 178 -25.48 23.51 -7.04
CA ALA A 178 -26.81 23.69 -6.50
C ALA A 178 -26.95 24.94 -5.62
N LYS A 179 -25.89 25.28 -4.85
CA LYS A 179 -25.86 26.51 -4.06
C LYS A 179 -25.88 27.77 -4.92
N THR A 180 -25.13 27.77 -6.02
CA THR A 180 -25.08 28.90 -6.96
C THR A 180 -26.43 29.08 -7.62
N GLU A 181 -27.07 28.01 -8.09
CA GLU A 181 -28.40 28.05 -8.70
C GLU A 181 -29.48 28.55 -7.73
N LEU A 182 -29.43 28.20 -6.44
CA LEU A 182 -30.34 28.70 -5.40
C LEU A 182 -30.14 30.20 -5.12
N GLN A 183 -28.86 30.66 -5.09
CA GLN A 183 -28.58 32.09 -4.89
C GLN A 183 -29.03 32.94 -6.08
N ASP A 184 -28.91 32.45 -7.31
CA ASP A 184 -29.38 33.12 -8.51
C ASP A 184 -30.92 33.23 -8.52
N ASN A 185 -31.64 32.17 -8.14
CA ASN A 185 -33.09 32.18 -8.02
C ASN A 185 -33.59 33.15 -6.95
N ASP A 186 -32.97 33.17 -5.77
CA ASP A 186 -33.27 34.14 -4.71
C ASP A 186 -33.06 35.60 -5.16
N THR A 187 -32.09 35.82 -6.02
CA THR A 187 -31.78 37.13 -6.60
C THR A 187 -32.84 37.53 -7.63
N ILE A 188 -33.30 36.59 -8.46
CA ILE A 188 -34.37 36.82 -9.44
C ILE A 188 -35.71 37.13 -8.77
N GLU A 189 -36.08 36.39 -7.72
CA GLU A 189 -37.30 36.65 -6.94
C GLU A 189 -37.27 38.02 -6.28
N LYS A 190 -36.15 38.44 -5.69
CA LYS A 190 -36.00 39.78 -5.10
C LYS A 190 -36.11 40.93 -6.11
N ILE A 191 -35.72 40.70 -7.37
CA ILE A 191 -35.88 41.69 -8.45
C ILE A 191 -37.31 41.72 -8.95
N ALA A 192 -38.03 40.58 -8.99
CA ALA A 192 -39.42 40.50 -9.42
C ALA A 192 -40.38 41.15 -8.43
N ILE A 193 -40.08 41.13 -7.14
CA ILE A 193 -40.91 41.72 -6.06
C ILE A 193 -40.76 43.27 -6.00
N ARG A 194 -39.72 43.83 -6.62
CA ARG A 194 -39.44 45.29 -6.64
C ARG A 194 -40.00 46.02 -7.87
N ARG A 195 -40.75 45.37 -8.72
CA ARG A 195 -41.49 45.92 -9.85
C ARG A 195 -42.99 45.91 -9.56
#